data_32607e1dd4b7c997d33f65636fa0448d
#
_entry.id   32607e1dd4b7c997d33f65636fa0448d
#
_cell.length_a   1.000
_cell.length_b   1.000
_cell.length_c   1.000
_cell.angle_alpha   90.00
_cell.angle_beta   90.00
_cell.angle_gamma   90.00
#
_symmetry.space_group_name_H-M   'P 1'
#
loop_
_entity.id
_entity.type
_entity.pdbx_description
1 polymer ?
#
loop_
_entity_poly.entity_id
_entity_poly.type
_entity_poly.pdbx_seq_one_letter_code
_entity_poly.pdbx_strand_id
1 'polypeptide(L)'
;IAAGAADPAASYVWNDQILDLPPRPEGGHGLTFDPASAAWVDQRDAAALAEDLDRARAAALAEVAAMVAEIRRAMISDLPGQDMIYLQKAAEASAFVAAGSPDDLSGFPWIAADVGITAPTAAEVAAVILGLSDLWALVGAQMEHARLMARDEIATAGDPAEVAAAVDRFALALSNIGG
;
A
#
# COMPACT_ATOMS: atom_id res chain seq x y z
N ILE A 1 28.49 -49.74 -20.70
CA ILE A 1 28.18 -48.28 -20.68
C ILE A 1 27.94 -47.98 -19.23
N ALA A 2 28.88 -47.29 -18.58
CA ALA A 2 28.69 -46.82 -17.21
C ALA A 2 27.51 -45.85 -17.23
N ALA A 3 26.37 -46.24 -16.61
CA ALA A 3 25.29 -45.33 -16.30
C ALA A 3 25.87 -44.26 -15.38
N GLY A 4 26.03 -43.04 -15.86
CA GLY A 4 26.32 -41.90 -15.01
C GLY A 4 25.26 -41.88 -13.92
N ALA A 5 25.70 -41.85 -12.66
CA ALA A 5 24.77 -41.75 -11.54
C ALA A 5 23.95 -40.46 -11.74
N ALA A 6 22.67 -40.61 -12.08
CA ALA A 6 21.77 -39.49 -12.15
C ALA A 6 21.72 -38.83 -10.77
N ASP A 7 21.80 -37.51 -10.71
CA ASP A 7 21.60 -36.77 -9.47
C ASP A 7 20.19 -37.10 -8.95
N PRO A 8 20.05 -37.74 -7.78
CA PRO A 8 18.74 -38.13 -7.25
C PRO A 8 17.81 -36.93 -6.96
N ALA A 9 18.36 -35.71 -6.94
CA ALA A 9 17.60 -34.47 -6.80
C ALA A 9 17.14 -33.91 -8.16
N ALA A 10 17.68 -34.38 -9.29
CA ALA A 10 17.43 -33.85 -10.63
C ALA A 10 16.79 -34.88 -11.59
N SER A 11 16.46 -36.08 -11.13
CA SER A 11 15.89 -37.13 -11.97
C SER A 11 14.87 -38.00 -11.23
N TYR A 12 13.96 -38.63 -12.00
CA TYR A 12 12.96 -39.57 -11.47
C TYR A 12 12.89 -40.82 -12.37
N VAL A 13 12.35 -41.91 -11.80
CA VAL A 13 12.16 -43.17 -12.52
C VAL A 13 10.70 -43.33 -12.88
N TRP A 14 10.42 -43.50 -14.18
CA TRP A 14 9.09 -43.79 -14.68
C TRP A 14 9.16 -44.88 -15.75
N ASN A 15 8.37 -45.95 -15.60
CA ASN A 15 8.38 -47.11 -16.51
C ASN A 15 9.80 -47.65 -16.78
N ASP A 16 10.61 -47.86 -15.71
CA ASP A 16 12.00 -48.32 -15.77
C ASP A 16 12.98 -47.40 -16.52
N GLN A 17 12.56 -46.16 -16.83
CA GLN A 17 13.43 -45.14 -17.41
C GLN A 17 13.80 -44.10 -16.39
N ILE A 18 15.07 -43.64 -16.42
CA ILE A 18 15.48 -42.46 -15.64
C ILE A 18 15.29 -41.26 -16.52
N LEU A 19 14.47 -40.32 -16.06
CA LEU A 19 14.13 -39.10 -16.76
C LEU A 19 14.59 -37.88 -15.94
N ASP A 20 15.00 -36.83 -16.63
CA ASP A 20 15.36 -35.57 -15.97
C ASP A 20 14.12 -34.93 -15.35
N LEU A 21 14.28 -34.48 -14.11
CA LEU A 21 13.23 -33.73 -13.40
C LEU A 21 13.13 -32.34 -14.03
N PRO A 22 11.94 -31.90 -14.50
CA PRO A 22 11.79 -30.54 -15.00
C PRO A 22 12.04 -29.53 -13.87
N PRO A 23 12.55 -28.31 -14.18
CA PRO A 23 12.81 -27.31 -13.18
C PRO A 23 11.54 -26.98 -12.40
N ARG A 24 11.68 -26.90 -11.07
CA ARG A 24 10.56 -26.54 -10.20
C ARG A 24 10.18 -25.09 -10.45
N PRO A 25 8.88 -24.75 -10.65
CA PRO A 25 8.44 -23.37 -10.76
C PRO A 25 8.83 -22.53 -9.55
N GLU A 26 9.26 -21.29 -9.78
CA GLU A 26 9.54 -20.34 -8.70
C GLU A 26 8.28 -20.05 -7.90
N GLY A 27 8.39 -19.93 -6.58
CA GLY A 27 7.26 -19.71 -5.68
C GLY A 27 6.34 -20.92 -5.44
N GLY A 28 6.66 -22.08 -6.02
CA GLY A 28 5.86 -23.30 -5.95
C GLY A 28 5.90 -24.02 -4.60
N HIS A 29 5.50 -23.35 -3.50
CA HIS A 29 5.31 -24.02 -2.23
C HIS A 29 4.17 -25.04 -2.34
N GLY A 30 4.38 -26.26 -1.82
CA GLY A 30 3.37 -27.33 -1.87
C GLY A 30 3.29 -28.11 -3.19
N LEU A 31 4.11 -27.79 -4.20
CA LEU A 31 4.17 -28.56 -5.42
C LEU A 31 4.87 -29.90 -5.20
N THR A 32 4.24 -30.98 -5.68
CA THR A 32 4.80 -32.33 -5.77
C THR A 32 4.93 -32.69 -7.24
N PHE A 33 6.05 -33.30 -7.61
CA PHE A 33 6.22 -33.79 -8.97
C PHE A 33 5.35 -35.04 -9.21
N ASP A 34 4.50 -34.99 -10.23
CA ASP A 34 3.72 -36.14 -10.68
C ASP A 34 4.41 -36.81 -11.88
N PRO A 35 4.99 -38.00 -11.70
CA PRO A 35 5.69 -38.70 -12.79
C PRO A 35 4.76 -39.09 -13.94
N ALA A 36 3.45 -39.27 -13.71
CA ALA A 36 2.51 -39.71 -14.73
C ALA A 36 2.21 -38.60 -15.76
N SER A 37 2.12 -37.36 -15.29
CA SER A 37 1.92 -36.18 -16.15
C SER A 37 3.23 -35.48 -16.51
N ALA A 38 4.37 -35.92 -15.94
CA ALA A 38 5.68 -35.26 -16.03
C ALA A 38 5.63 -33.77 -15.64
N ALA A 39 4.80 -33.41 -14.67
CA ALA A 39 4.54 -32.03 -14.24
C ALA A 39 4.61 -31.86 -12.74
N TRP A 40 4.90 -30.63 -12.30
CA TRP A 40 4.72 -30.23 -10.92
C TRP A 40 3.24 -29.90 -10.67
N VAL A 41 2.62 -30.63 -9.76
CA VAL A 41 1.19 -30.47 -9.40
C VAL A 41 1.05 -30.07 -7.96
N ASP A 42 0.14 -29.17 -7.69
CA ASP A 42 -0.27 -28.81 -6.34
C ASP A 42 -1.24 -29.87 -5.82
N GLN A 43 -0.82 -30.59 -4.78
CA GLN A 43 -1.64 -31.65 -4.14
C GLN A 43 -2.40 -31.16 -2.91
N ARG A 44 -2.32 -29.85 -2.60
CA ARG A 44 -3.09 -29.30 -1.51
C ARG A 44 -4.59 -29.39 -1.84
N ASP A 45 -5.39 -29.67 -0.84
CA ASP A 45 -6.84 -29.67 -1.00
C ASP A 45 -7.39 -28.23 -1.11
N ALA A 46 -8.65 -28.13 -1.52
CA ALA A 46 -9.29 -26.82 -1.71
C ALA A 46 -9.34 -26.00 -0.41
N ALA A 47 -9.38 -26.65 0.76
CA ALA A 47 -9.41 -25.95 2.04
C ALA A 47 -8.04 -25.31 2.34
N ALA A 48 -6.94 -26.03 2.11
CA ALA A 48 -5.58 -25.51 2.29
C ALA A 48 -5.28 -24.36 1.31
N LEU A 49 -5.75 -24.46 0.07
CA LEU A 49 -5.61 -23.38 -0.92
C LEU A 49 -6.41 -22.13 -0.52
N ALA A 50 -7.63 -22.31 -0.01
CA ALA A 50 -8.45 -21.21 0.49
C ALA A 50 -7.80 -20.52 1.70
N GLU A 51 -7.24 -21.30 2.64
CA GLU A 51 -6.54 -20.76 3.80
C GLU A 51 -5.29 -19.95 3.41
N ASP A 52 -4.52 -20.44 2.43
CA ASP A 52 -3.36 -19.70 1.92
C ASP A 52 -3.78 -18.39 1.24
N LEU A 53 -4.86 -18.39 0.48
CA LEU A 53 -5.41 -17.19 -0.15
C LEU A 53 -5.89 -16.18 0.90
N ASP A 54 -6.61 -16.62 1.92
CA ASP A 54 -7.08 -15.75 2.99
C ASP A 54 -5.92 -15.15 3.79
N ARG A 55 -4.87 -15.93 4.03
CA ARG A 55 -3.64 -15.46 4.67
C ARG A 55 -2.92 -14.41 3.80
N ALA A 56 -2.84 -14.66 2.49
CA ALA A 56 -2.25 -13.70 1.54
C ALA A 56 -3.04 -12.39 1.51
N ARG A 57 -4.38 -12.45 1.45
CA ARG A 57 -5.25 -11.27 1.51
C ARG A 57 -5.07 -10.46 2.80
N ALA A 58 -5.02 -11.14 3.95
CA ALA A 58 -4.82 -10.46 5.24
C ALA A 58 -3.47 -9.76 5.31
N ALA A 59 -2.40 -10.42 4.85
CA ALA A 59 -1.06 -9.83 4.78
C ALA A 59 -1.00 -8.62 3.84
N ALA A 60 -1.60 -8.72 2.65
CA ALA A 60 -1.67 -7.65 1.67
C ALA A 60 -2.42 -6.41 2.19
N LEU A 61 -3.54 -6.61 2.88
CA LEU A 61 -4.28 -5.50 3.50
C LEU A 61 -3.47 -4.79 4.59
N ALA A 62 -2.70 -5.54 5.38
CA ALA A 62 -1.80 -4.98 6.39
C ALA A 62 -0.65 -4.19 5.73
N GLU A 63 -0.10 -4.68 4.63
CA GLU A 63 0.95 -4.00 3.86
C GLU A 63 0.43 -2.70 3.23
N VAL A 64 -0.73 -2.71 2.58
CA VAL A 64 -1.41 -1.51 2.06
C VAL A 64 -1.62 -0.48 3.18
N ALA A 65 -2.08 -0.90 4.36
CA ALA A 65 -2.27 0.00 5.49
C ALA A 65 -0.95 0.60 5.99
N ALA A 66 0.13 -0.19 6.01
CA ALA A 66 1.46 0.27 6.43
C ALA A 66 2.03 1.32 5.45
N MET A 67 1.92 1.10 4.13
CA MET A 67 2.35 2.07 3.11
C MET A 67 1.61 3.41 3.25
N VAL A 68 0.29 3.38 3.45
CA VAL A 68 -0.51 4.59 3.68
C VAL A 68 -0.06 5.32 4.96
N ALA A 69 0.17 4.56 6.04
CA ALA A 69 0.62 5.14 7.31
C ALA A 69 2.00 5.79 7.20
N GLU A 70 2.89 5.23 6.37
CA GLU A 70 4.22 5.79 6.13
C GLU A 70 4.14 7.14 5.40
N ILE A 71 3.35 7.22 4.32
CA ILE A 71 3.14 8.49 3.61
C ILE A 71 2.52 9.55 4.52
N ARG A 72 1.50 9.17 5.31
CA ARG A 72 0.88 10.11 6.26
C ARG A 72 1.89 10.65 7.28
N ARG A 73 2.74 9.79 7.84
CA ARG A 73 3.80 10.21 8.76
C ARG A 73 4.85 11.13 8.13
N ALA A 74 5.14 10.96 6.85
CA ALA A 74 6.05 11.84 6.13
C ALA A 74 5.45 13.23 5.85
N MET A 75 4.12 13.33 5.72
CA MET A 75 3.42 14.57 5.37
C MET A 75 2.87 15.34 6.58
N ILE A 76 2.59 14.66 7.68
CA ILE A 76 1.98 15.24 8.88
C ILE A 76 2.84 14.86 10.09
N SER A 77 3.11 15.83 10.97
CA SER A 77 3.76 15.54 12.25
C SER A 77 2.95 14.52 13.04
N ASP A 78 3.55 13.38 13.38
CA ASP A 78 2.90 12.26 14.08
C ASP A 78 2.81 12.55 15.59
N LEU A 79 2.10 13.64 15.93
CA LEU A 79 1.80 14.00 17.32
C LEU A 79 0.30 13.74 17.57
N PRO A 80 -0.06 13.07 18.68
CA PRO A 80 -1.45 12.84 19.03
C PRO A 80 -2.28 14.14 19.04
N GLY A 81 -3.37 14.18 18.26
CA GLY A 81 -4.26 15.35 18.15
C GLY A 81 -3.80 16.43 17.18
N GLN A 82 -2.66 16.29 16.52
CA GLN A 82 -2.16 17.27 15.55
C GLN A 82 -3.08 17.40 14.33
N ASP A 83 -3.71 16.33 13.91
CA ASP A 83 -4.72 16.29 12.86
C ASP A 83 -5.90 17.21 13.16
N MET A 84 -6.39 17.21 14.39
CA MET A 84 -7.46 18.12 14.84
C MET A 84 -7.00 19.58 14.80
N ILE A 85 -5.75 19.88 15.17
CA ILE A 85 -5.18 21.22 15.10
C ILE A 85 -5.13 21.70 13.66
N TYR A 86 -4.69 20.88 12.72
CA TYR A 86 -4.65 21.24 11.30
C TYR A 86 -6.06 21.56 10.74
N LEU A 87 -7.08 20.76 11.10
CA LEU A 87 -8.44 21.02 10.69
C LEU A 87 -8.98 22.35 11.26
N GLN A 88 -8.67 22.66 12.54
CA GLN A 88 -9.08 23.92 13.17
C GLN A 88 -8.36 25.11 12.52
N LYS A 89 -7.06 25.02 12.27
CA LYS A 89 -6.29 26.05 11.56
C LYS A 89 -6.84 26.31 10.16
N ALA A 90 -7.15 25.26 9.39
CA ALA A 90 -7.71 25.39 8.04
C ALA A 90 -9.09 26.03 8.05
N ALA A 91 -9.95 25.65 8.99
CA ALA A 91 -11.28 26.27 9.17
C ALA A 91 -11.17 27.75 9.54
N GLU A 92 -10.28 28.10 10.47
CA GLU A 92 -10.06 29.49 10.87
C GLU A 92 -9.44 30.32 9.73
N ALA A 93 -8.47 29.78 8.98
CA ALA A 93 -7.87 30.47 7.83
C ALA A 93 -8.92 30.75 6.74
N SER A 94 -9.82 29.81 6.47
CA SER A 94 -10.95 30.01 5.55
C SER A 94 -11.90 31.12 6.05
N ALA A 95 -12.24 31.13 7.34
CA ALA A 95 -13.10 32.15 7.95
C ALA A 95 -12.44 33.54 7.93
N PHE A 96 -11.10 33.59 8.17
CA PHE A 96 -10.34 34.86 8.13
C PHE A 96 -10.36 35.47 6.73
N VAL A 97 -10.12 34.67 5.69
CA VAL A 97 -10.17 35.14 4.30
C VAL A 97 -11.61 35.57 3.93
N ALA A 98 -12.62 34.80 4.32
CA ALA A 98 -14.02 35.12 4.08
C ALA A 98 -14.47 36.43 4.77
N ALA A 99 -13.86 36.77 5.91
CA ALA A 99 -14.08 38.03 6.62
C ALA A 99 -13.36 39.24 6.00
N GLY A 100 -12.62 39.04 4.89
CA GLY A 100 -11.88 40.10 4.22
C GLY A 100 -10.49 40.36 4.83
N SER A 101 -9.95 39.43 5.55
CA SER A 101 -8.61 39.49 6.18
C SER A 101 -8.44 40.69 7.11
N PRO A 102 -9.25 40.78 8.18
CA PRO A 102 -9.25 41.92 9.07
C PRO A 102 -7.92 42.11 9.84
N ASP A 103 -7.59 43.36 10.19
CA ASP A 103 -6.41 43.64 11.04
C ASP A 103 -6.63 43.19 12.50
N ASP A 104 -7.90 43.16 12.97
CA ASP A 104 -8.23 42.65 14.29
C ASP A 104 -8.29 41.13 14.29
N LEU A 105 -7.29 40.50 14.93
CA LEU A 105 -7.14 39.06 15.04
C LEU A 105 -7.78 38.44 16.28
N SER A 106 -8.58 39.20 17.04
CA SER A 106 -9.22 38.72 18.29
C SER A 106 -10.13 37.50 18.05
N GLY A 107 -10.71 37.38 16.86
CA GLY A 107 -11.55 36.25 16.43
C GLY A 107 -10.77 35.13 15.76
N PHE A 108 -9.41 35.21 15.59
CA PHE A 108 -8.58 34.32 14.80
C PHE A 108 -7.32 33.89 15.58
N PRO A 109 -7.47 33.16 16.72
CA PRO A 109 -6.38 32.87 17.64
C PRO A 109 -5.29 31.98 17.04
N TRP A 110 -5.62 31.06 16.11
CA TRP A 110 -4.63 30.21 15.45
C TRP A 110 -3.74 31.00 14.49
N ILE A 111 -4.33 31.91 13.71
CA ILE A 111 -3.58 32.80 12.83
C ILE A 111 -2.72 33.73 13.66
N ALA A 112 -3.29 34.37 14.70
CA ALA A 112 -2.56 35.27 15.57
C ALA A 112 -1.34 34.63 16.23
N ALA A 113 -1.44 33.35 16.64
CA ALA A 113 -0.35 32.58 17.22
C ALA A 113 0.76 32.25 16.21
N ASP A 114 0.44 32.15 14.94
CA ASP A 114 1.38 31.75 13.89
C ASP A 114 2.05 32.95 13.17
N VAL A 115 1.59 34.19 13.36
CA VAL A 115 2.20 35.40 12.81
C VAL A 115 3.63 35.58 13.37
N GLY A 116 4.59 35.79 12.48
CA GLY A 116 6.00 35.90 12.81
C GLY A 116 6.72 34.56 13.03
N ILE A 117 5.98 33.43 13.00
CA ILE A 117 6.51 32.07 13.09
C ILE A 117 6.36 31.37 11.73
N THR A 118 5.14 31.21 11.25
CA THR A 118 4.83 30.56 9.97
C THR A 118 5.02 31.52 8.79
N ALA A 119 4.61 32.78 8.94
CA ALA A 119 4.79 33.85 7.98
C ALA A 119 4.74 35.22 8.66
N PRO A 120 5.25 36.28 8.00
CA PRO A 120 5.31 37.62 8.59
C PRO A 120 3.94 38.26 8.89
N THR A 121 2.93 37.98 8.08
CA THR A 121 1.59 38.60 8.18
C THR A 121 0.49 37.57 8.33
N ALA A 122 -0.63 37.95 8.91
CA ALA A 122 -1.81 37.09 9.07
C ALA A 122 -2.35 36.58 7.74
N ALA A 123 -2.33 37.41 6.69
CA ALA A 123 -2.76 37.00 5.36
C ALA A 123 -1.86 35.93 4.75
N GLU A 124 -0.55 36.07 4.92
CA GLU A 124 0.42 35.05 4.47
C GLU A 124 0.33 33.76 5.29
N VAL A 125 0.09 33.86 6.61
CA VAL A 125 -0.18 32.68 7.47
C VAL A 125 -1.41 31.93 6.96
N ALA A 126 -2.51 32.63 6.70
CA ALA A 126 -3.72 32.02 6.17
C ALA A 126 -3.49 31.38 4.80
N ALA A 127 -2.72 32.02 3.91
CA ALA A 127 -2.38 31.48 2.59
C ALA A 127 -1.56 30.19 2.71
N VAL A 128 -0.57 30.13 3.62
CA VAL A 128 0.24 28.92 3.87
C VAL A 128 -0.64 27.79 4.39
N ILE A 129 -1.48 28.06 5.39
CA ILE A 129 -2.38 27.05 5.99
C ILE A 129 -3.32 26.48 4.92
N LEU A 130 -3.96 27.34 4.12
CA LEU A 130 -4.89 26.91 3.07
C LEU A 130 -4.18 26.14 1.96
N GLY A 131 -2.99 26.59 1.51
CA GLY A 131 -2.22 25.89 0.51
C GLY A 131 -1.82 24.47 0.95
N LEU A 132 -1.41 24.29 2.20
CA LEU A 132 -1.13 22.96 2.77
C LEU A 132 -2.41 22.11 2.90
N SER A 133 -3.53 22.72 3.29
CA SER A 133 -4.83 22.04 3.37
C SER A 133 -5.29 21.54 2.00
N ASP A 134 -5.18 22.37 0.97
CA ASP A 134 -5.56 22.02 -0.41
C ASP A 134 -4.67 20.90 -0.98
N LEU A 135 -3.36 21.00 -0.75
CA LEU A 135 -2.42 19.94 -1.13
C LEU A 135 -2.78 18.62 -0.45
N TRP A 136 -3.06 18.68 0.85
CA TRP A 136 -3.45 17.48 1.61
C TRP A 136 -4.78 16.89 1.12
N ALA A 137 -5.77 17.75 0.79
CA ALA A 137 -7.03 17.29 0.25
C ALA A 137 -6.85 16.56 -1.09
N LEU A 138 -5.99 17.09 -1.98
CA LEU A 138 -5.68 16.48 -3.27
C LEU A 138 -4.98 15.13 -3.10
N VAL A 139 -3.86 15.11 -2.37
CA VAL A 139 -3.04 13.90 -2.15
C VAL A 139 -3.84 12.86 -1.36
N GLY A 140 -4.56 13.28 -0.33
CA GLY A 140 -5.39 12.40 0.49
C GLY A 140 -6.50 11.72 -0.31
N ALA A 141 -7.17 12.45 -1.19
CA ALA A 141 -8.21 11.89 -2.06
C ALA A 141 -7.64 10.85 -3.04
N GLN A 142 -6.48 11.12 -3.65
CA GLN A 142 -5.82 10.19 -4.57
C GLN A 142 -5.35 8.92 -3.83
N MET A 143 -4.76 9.08 -2.65
CA MET A 143 -4.29 7.98 -1.82
C MET A 143 -5.46 7.10 -1.34
N GLU A 144 -6.58 7.72 -0.91
CA GLU A 144 -7.76 6.99 -0.48
C GLU A 144 -8.41 6.22 -1.64
N HIS A 145 -8.48 6.83 -2.83
CA HIS A 145 -8.94 6.15 -4.04
C HIS A 145 -8.06 4.91 -4.35
N ALA A 146 -6.75 5.08 -4.38
CA ALA A 146 -5.82 3.97 -4.63
C ALA A 146 -5.99 2.85 -3.57
N ARG A 147 -6.13 3.21 -2.29
CA ARG A 147 -6.37 2.26 -1.19
C ARG A 147 -7.67 1.47 -1.35
N LEU A 148 -8.75 2.13 -1.78
CA LEU A 148 -10.04 1.47 -2.02
C LEU A 148 -9.96 0.52 -3.20
N MET A 149 -9.29 0.91 -4.29
CA MET A 149 -9.04 0.04 -5.44
C MET A 149 -8.24 -1.20 -5.06
N ALA A 150 -7.12 -1.02 -4.33
CA ALA A 150 -6.30 -2.14 -3.87
C ALA A 150 -7.09 -3.10 -2.97
N ARG A 151 -7.92 -2.57 -2.08
CA ARG A 151 -8.78 -3.39 -1.22
C ARG A 151 -9.76 -4.25 -2.03
N ASP A 152 -10.37 -3.68 -3.06
CA ASP A 152 -11.31 -4.40 -3.93
C ASP A 152 -10.60 -5.46 -4.76
N GLU A 153 -9.46 -5.14 -5.35
CA GLU A 153 -8.62 -6.08 -6.10
C GLU A 153 -8.13 -7.24 -5.22
N ILE A 154 -7.65 -6.97 -4.00
CA ILE A 154 -7.24 -7.99 -3.03
C ILE A 154 -8.44 -8.89 -2.66
N ALA A 155 -9.62 -8.32 -2.45
CA ALA A 155 -10.81 -9.08 -2.08
C ALA A 155 -11.30 -10.01 -3.20
N THR A 156 -11.15 -9.60 -4.45
CA THR A 156 -11.60 -10.33 -5.63
C THR A 156 -10.55 -11.25 -6.25
N ALA A 157 -9.29 -11.13 -5.85
CA ALA A 157 -8.18 -11.97 -6.32
C ALA A 157 -8.48 -13.46 -6.09
N GLY A 158 -8.26 -14.28 -7.10
CA GLY A 158 -8.53 -15.72 -7.08
C GLY A 158 -7.40 -16.57 -6.51
N ASP A 159 -6.19 -16.03 -6.44
CA ASP A 159 -5.00 -16.70 -5.92
C ASP A 159 -4.00 -15.74 -5.27
N PRO A 160 -3.00 -16.25 -4.53
CA PRO A 160 -1.98 -15.41 -3.88
C PRO A 160 -1.13 -14.56 -4.83
N ALA A 161 -0.94 -14.97 -6.09
CA ALA A 161 -0.17 -14.20 -7.06
C ALA A 161 -0.96 -12.96 -7.54
N GLU A 162 -2.27 -13.10 -7.74
CA GLU A 162 -3.16 -11.96 -8.03
C GLU A 162 -3.22 -10.98 -6.85
N VAL A 163 -3.22 -11.49 -5.61
CA VAL A 163 -3.12 -10.66 -4.39
C VAL A 163 -1.83 -9.85 -4.37
N ALA A 164 -0.68 -10.49 -4.64
CA ALA A 164 0.61 -9.79 -4.70
C ALA A 164 0.63 -8.73 -5.81
N ALA A 165 0.11 -9.05 -7.00
CA ALA A 165 0.00 -8.10 -8.10
C ALA A 165 -0.89 -6.89 -7.76
N ALA A 166 -1.91 -7.05 -6.93
CA ALA A 166 -2.73 -5.92 -6.45
C ALA A 166 -1.91 -4.98 -5.53
N VAL A 167 -1.06 -5.52 -4.67
CA VAL A 167 -0.14 -4.72 -3.82
C VAL A 167 0.87 -3.97 -4.67
N ASP A 168 1.46 -4.61 -5.69
CA ASP A 168 2.42 -3.97 -6.60
C ASP A 168 1.78 -2.79 -7.37
N ARG A 169 0.55 -2.97 -7.86
CA ARG A 169 -0.20 -1.90 -8.51
C ARG A 169 -0.50 -0.74 -7.56
N PHE A 170 -0.83 -1.05 -6.31
CA PHE A 170 -1.03 -0.04 -5.28
C PHE A 170 0.26 0.75 -5.00
N ALA A 171 1.40 0.07 -4.84
CA ALA A 171 2.70 0.71 -4.65
C ALA A 171 3.06 1.64 -5.81
N LEU A 172 2.80 1.18 -7.05
CA LEU A 172 2.99 2.01 -8.25
C LEU A 172 2.05 3.21 -8.27
N ALA A 173 0.77 3.04 -7.90
CA ALA A 173 -0.18 4.15 -7.79
C ALA A 173 0.29 5.20 -6.78
N LEU A 174 0.79 4.76 -5.61
CA LEU A 174 1.34 5.66 -4.59
C LEU A 174 2.56 6.45 -5.10
N SER A 175 3.44 5.82 -5.88
CA SER A 175 4.63 6.50 -6.43
C SER A 175 4.30 7.63 -7.40
N ASN A 176 3.10 7.64 -7.97
CA ASN A 176 2.61 8.65 -8.89
C ASN A 176 1.77 9.75 -8.20
N ILE A 177 1.53 9.64 -6.88
CA ILE A 177 0.78 10.65 -6.13
C ILE A 177 1.70 11.82 -5.79
N GLY A 178 1.33 13.03 -6.23
CA GLY A 178 2.09 14.26 -5.97
C GLY A 178 3.17 14.59 -6.99
N GLY A 179 3.21 13.83 -8.14
CA GLY A 179 4.05 14.14 -9.29
C GLY A 179 3.37 15.06 -10.29
#